data_0f3aea98a8342891ca16156e119a2462
#
_entry.id   0f3aea98a8342891ca16156e119a2462
#
_cell.length_a   1.000
_cell.length_b   1.000
_cell.length_c   1.000
_cell.angle_alpha   90.00
_cell.angle_beta   90.00
_cell.angle_gamma   90.00
#
_symmetry.space_group_name_H-M   'P 1'
#
loop_
_entity.id
_entity.type
_entity.pdbx_description
1 polymer ?
#
loop_
_entity_poly.entity_id
_entity_poly.type
_entity_poly.pdbx_seq_one_letter_code
_entity_poly.pdbx_strand_id
1 'polypeptide(L)'
;MNTPITIGISACLFGQNTRYDGGNRHEPLLIAALSQVVTLVPLCPEAECGLGIPREPMQLEGDSENPRLMTITTRRDLTGQMQTWATQRLETLTGKGIGGLILKARSPSCGKRVAVQGEGEGGYSPGLFARLAMKRFPCLTIADEEELRDPTKLADFLARLPRGAAPSR
;
A
#
# COMPACT_ATOMS: atom_id res chain seq x y z
N MET A 1 11.44 26.02 -10.55
CA MET A 1 11.92 24.70 -10.10
C MET A 1 10.74 23.79 -9.93
N ASN A 2 10.75 22.65 -10.57
CA ASN A 2 9.70 21.67 -10.36
C ASN A 2 9.91 21.00 -9.00
N THR A 3 8.97 21.14 -8.09
CA THR A 3 8.96 20.37 -6.85
C THR A 3 8.88 18.88 -7.18
N PRO A 4 9.76 18.03 -6.65
CA PRO A 4 9.67 16.59 -6.88
C PRO A 4 8.30 16.04 -6.47
N ILE A 5 7.77 15.13 -7.28
CA ILE A 5 6.50 14.46 -6.97
C ILE A 5 6.70 13.59 -5.73
N THR A 6 5.78 13.68 -4.78
CA THR A 6 5.80 12.84 -3.59
C THR A 6 5.02 11.55 -3.84
N ILE A 7 5.61 10.42 -3.48
CA ILE A 7 5.00 9.08 -3.58
C ILE A 7 5.02 8.40 -2.22
N GLY A 8 3.90 7.84 -1.81
CA GLY A 8 3.83 6.94 -0.67
C GLY A 8 4.38 5.57 -1.04
N ILE A 9 5.18 4.97 -0.17
CA ILE A 9 5.76 3.64 -0.39
C ILE A 9 5.63 2.78 0.86
N SER A 10 5.31 1.49 0.68
CA SER A 10 5.31 0.54 1.80
C SER A 10 6.68 0.55 2.51
N ALA A 11 6.68 0.83 3.81
CA ALA A 11 7.90 1.06 4.58
C ALA A 11 8.87 -0.14 4.56
N CYS A 12 8.35 -1.37 4.48
CA CYS A 12 9.19 -2.57 4.36
C CYS A 12 9.97 -2.62 3.05
N LEU A 13 9.47 -2.04 1.97
CA LEU A 13 10.20 -1.91 0.70
C LEU A 13 11.33 -0.88 0.77
N PHE A 14 11.15 0.12 1.62
CA PHE A 14 12.14 1.16 1.90
C PHE A 14 13.26 0.69 2.83
N GLY A 15 13.18 -0.54 3.35
CA GLY A 15 14.16 -1.14 4.25
C GLY A 15 13.85 -0.99 5.73
N GLN A 16 12.68 -0.47 6.10
CA GLN A 16 12.24 -0.42 7.50
C GLN A 16 11.70 -1.78 7.95
N ASN A 17 12.05 -2.16 9.18
CA ASN A 17 11.67 -3.45 9.78
C ASN A 17 10.22 -3.42 10.31
N THR A 18 9.27 -3.25 9.41
CA THR A 18 7.85 -3.04 9.73
C THR A 18 6.96 -4.25 9.44
N ARG A 19 7.52 -5.35 8.95
CA ARG A 19 6.77 -6.57 8.71
C ARG A 19 6.32 -7.22 10.00
N TYR A 20 5.30 -8.09 9.89
CA TYR A 20 4.75 -8.83 11.04
C TYR A 20 5.81 -9.66 11.80
N ASP A 21 6.83 -10.15 11.08
CA ASP A 21 7.95 -10.93 11.59
C ASP A 21 9.13 -10.07 12.10
N GLY A 22 9.01 -8.76 12.08
CA GLY A 22 10.08 -7.82 12.44
C GLY A 22 11.14 -7.62 11.36
N GLY A 23 10.92 -8.13 10.16
CA GLY A 23 11.82 -7.99 9.01
C GLY A 23 11.39 -6.88 8.04
N ASN A 24 12.04 -6.90 6.87
CA ASN A 24 11.72 -6.01 5.76
C ASN A 24 11.77 -6.76 4.41
N ARG A 25 11.44 -6.07 3.34
CA ARG A 25 11.57 -6.53 1.96
C ARG A 25 12.20 -5.43 1.11
N HIS A 26 13.34 -4.94 1.56
CA HIS A 26 14.08 -3.85 0.91
C HIS A 26 14.32 -4.12 -0.57
N GLU A 27 13.99 -3.13 -1.40
CA GLU A 27 14.19 -3.14 -2.85
C GLU A 27 15.23 -2.05 -3.23
N PRO A 28 16.52 -2.27 -2.95
CA PRO A 28 17.53 -1.21 -3.03
C PRO A 28 17.68 -0.60 -4.43
N LEU A 29 17.58 -1.40 -5.48
CA LEU A 29 17.70 -0.91 -6.86
C LEU A 29 16.50 -0.05 -7.25
N LEU A 30 15.29 -0.46 -6.86
CA LEU A 30 14.06 0.29 -7.10
C LEU A 30 14.09 1.62 -6.33
N ILE A 31 14.46 1.58 -5.05
CA ILE A 31 14.58 2.78 -4.22
C ILE A 31 15.61 3.75 -4.79
N ALA A 32 16.78 3.26 -5.20
CA ALA A 32 17.82 4.09 -5.80
C ALA A 32 17.35 4.79 -7.08
N ALA A 33 16.67 4.06 -7.96
CA ALA A 33 16.11 4.62 -9.19
C ALA A 33 15.03 5.68 -8.92
N LEU A 34 14.10 5.39 -8.01
CA LEU A 34 13.00 6.30 -7.66
C LEU A 34 13.49 7.58 -6.98
N SER A 35 14.45 7.47 -6.07
CA SER A 35 14.96 8.60 -5.30
C SER A 35 15.65 9.68 -6.15
N GLN A 36 15.97 9.36 -7.40
CA GLN A 36 16.51 10.34 -8.35
C GLN A 36 15.44 11.28 -8.92
N VAL A 37 14.18 10.86 -8.91
CA VAL A 37 13.11 11.54 -9.67
C VAL A 37 11.88 11.88 -8.83
N VAL A 38 11.71 11.25 -7.66
CA VAL A 38 10.56 11.48 -6.77
C VAL A 38 10.99 11.55 -5.31
N THR A 39 10.15 12.13 -4.47
CA THR A 39 10.30 12.09 -3.01
C THR A 39 9.49 10.90 -2.47
N LEU A 40 10.13 10.01 -1.73
CA LEU A 40 9.49 8.82 -1.16
C LEU A 40 9.08 9.07 0.30
N VAL A 41 7.82 8.77 0.62
CA VAL A 41 7.27 8.82 1.98
C VAL A 41 6.92 7.40 2.43
N PRO A 42 7.72 6.78 3.30
CA PRO A 42 7.42 5.44 3.81
C PRO A 42 6.14 5.43 4.66
N LEU A 43 5.35 4.37 4.52
CA LEU A 43 4.19 4.10 5.36
C LEU A 43 4.00 2.59 5.56
N CYS A 44 3.48 2.21 6.72
CA CYS A 44 3.09 0.83 7.01
C CYS A 44 1.70 0.82 7.64
N PRO A 45 0.66 0.42 6.88
CA PRO A 45 -0.70 0.40 7.40
C PRO A 45 -0.85 -0.40 8.69
N GLU A 46 -0.22 -1.55 8.77
CA GLU A 46 -0.34 -2.44 9.94
C GLU A 46 0.35 -1.88 11.19
N ALA A 47 1.58 -1.39 11.04
CA ALA A 47 2.30 -0.80 12.17
C ALA A 47 1.69 0.54 12.62
N GLU A 48 1.33 1.39 11.68
CA GLU A 48 0.79 2.73 11.98
C GLU A 48 -0.63 2.68 12.55
N CYS A 49 -1.44 1.67 12.20
CA CYS A 49 -2.77 1.52 12.82
C CYS A 49 -2.73 0.90 14.23
N GLY A 50 -1.55 0.62 14.77
CA GLY A 50 -1.36 0.22 16.17
C GLY A 50 -1.24 -1.27 16.42
N LEU A 51 -0.96 -2.10 15.40
CA LEU A 51 -0.87 -3.55 15.57
C LEU A 51 0.46 -4.03 16.14
N GLY A 52 1.48 -3.16 16.19
CA GLY A 52 2.79 -3.50 16.74
C GLY A 52 3.71 -4.30 15.81
N ILE A 53 4.95 -4.48 16.24
CA ILE A 53 5.99 -5.26 15.57
C ILE A 53 6.78 -6.01 16.66
N PRO A 54 6.92 -7.35 16.62
CA PRO A 54 6.22 -8.27 15.72
C PRO A 54 4.72 -8.37 16.01
N ARG A 55 3.98 -8.98 15.12
CA ARG A 55 2.53 -9.23 15.26
C ARG A 55 2.16 -10.54 14.58
N GLU A 56 1.01 -11.08 14.92
CA GLU A 56 0.55 -12.29 14.23
C GLU A 56 0.17 -11.99 12.77
N PRO A 57 0.35 -12.96 11.86
CA PRO A 57 -0.05 -12.81 10.48
C PRO A 57 -1.56 -12.66 10.35
N MET A 58 -1.96 -11.98 9.28
CA MET A 58 -3.34 -11.66 8.95
C MET A 58 -3.68 -12.12 7.54
N GLN A 59 -4.96 -12.25 7.27
CA GLN A 59 -5.48 -12.57 5.95
C GLN A 59 -6.82 -11.85 5.69
N LEU A 60 -7.18 -11.72 4.42
CA LEU A 60 -8.51 -11.30 4.02
C LEU A 60 -9.46 -12.49 4.02
N GLU A 61 -10.68 -12.28 4.53
CA GLU A 61 -11.69 -13.33 4.64
C GLU A 61 -13.07 -12.83 4.24
N GLY A 62 -13.92 -13.76 3.80
CA GLY A 62 -15.32 -13.54 3.53
C GLY A 62 -15.60 -13.16 2.08
N ASP A 63 -16.38 -12.12 1.88
CA ASP A 63 -16.79 -11.64 0.55
C ASP A 63 -15.64 -10.82 -0.09
N SER A 64 -15.26 -11.18 -1.32
CA SER A 64 -14.22 -10.46 -2.07
C SER A 64 -14.60 -9.01 -2.40
N GLU A 65 -15.88 -8.70 -2.46
CA GLU A 65 -16.36 -7.32 -2.67
C GLU A 65 -16.32 -6.48 -1.38
N ASN A 66 -16.32 -7.13 -0.23
CA ASN A 66 -16.23 -6.47 1.07
C ASN A 66 -15.49 -7.34 2.10
N PRO A 67 -14.19 -7.60 1.89
CA PRO A 67 -13.44 -8.52 2.73
C PRO A 67 -13.17 -7.96 4.11
N ARG A 68 -13.00 -8.86 5.08
CA ARG A 68 -12.55 -8.54 6.44
C ARG A 68 -11.09 -8.87 6.61
N LEU A 69 -10.38 -8.04 7.37
CA LEU A 69 -9.00 -8.28 7.78
C LEU A 69 -8.99 -9.02 9.11
N MET A 70 -8.58 -10.27 9.08
CA MET A 70 -8.62 -11.17 10.24
C MET A 70 -7.22 -11.64 10.64
N THR A 71 -6.92 -11.66 11.93
CA THR A 71 -5.75 -12.37 12.42
C THR A 71 -5.98 -13.88 12.29
N ILE A 72 -4.92 -14.63 11.97
CA ILE A 72 -5.04 -16.06 11.66
C ILE A 72 -5.22 -16.90 12.92
N THR A 73 -4.46 -16.60 13.97
CA THR A 73 -4.44 -17.41 15.20
C THR A 73 -5.51 -16.99 16.20
N THR A 74 -5.51 -15.71 16.59
CA THR A 74 -6.43 -15.20 17.63
C THR A 74 -7.80 -14.81 17.08
N ARG A 75 -7.99 -14.82 15.77
CA ARG A 75 -9.27 -14.56 15.09
C ARG A 75 -9.87 -13.18 15.41
N ARG A 76 -9.01 -12.18 15.57
CA ARG A 76 -9.44 -10.80 15.77
C ARG A 76 -9.82 -10.16 14.43
N ASP A 77 -10.94 -9.46 14.40
CA ASP A 77 -11.36 -8.65 13.26
C ASP A 77 -10.72 -7.25 13.37
N LEU A 78 -9.82 -6.95 12.48
CA LEU A 78 -9.07 -5.69 12.44
C LEU A 78 -9.57 -4.73 11.36
N THR A 79 -10.67 -5.08 10.70
CA THR A 79 -11.22 -4.33 9.56
C THR A 79 -11.51 -2.87 9.92
N GLY A 80 -12.27 -2.64 11.00
CA GLY A 80 -12.64 -1.29 11.42
C GLY A 80 -11.43 -0.44 11.84
N GLN A 81 -10.50 -1.03 12.59
CA GLN A 81 -9.27 -0.36 13.02
C GLN A 81 -8.41 0.07 11.82
N MET A 82 -8.23 -0.80 10.85
CA MET A 82 -7.51 -0.50 9.62
C MET A 82 -8.21 0.56 8.77
N GLN A 83 -9.52 0.44 8.60
CA GLN A 83 -10.30 1.41 7.80
C GLN A 83 -10.27 2.81 8.41
N THR A 84 -10.39 2.93 9.73
CA THR A 84 -10.31 4.23 10.42
C THR A 84 -8.95 4.88 10.22
N TRP A 85 -7.88 4.14 10.45
CA TRP A 85 -6.53 4.64 10.24
C TRP A 85 -6.29 5.01 8.76
N ALA A 86 -6.67 4.13 7.83
CA ALA A 86 -6.45 4.33 6.40
C ALA A 86 -7.16 5.58 5.87
N THR A 87 -8.38 5.84 6.34
CA THR A 87 -9.12 7.05 5.95
C THR A 87 -8.36 8.31 6.34
N GLN A 88 -7.91 8.40 7.59
CA GLN A 88 -7.17 9.56 8.10
C GLN A 88 -5.80 9.70 7.41
N ARG A 89 -5.11 8.57 7.19
CA ARG A 89 -3.79 8.59 6.55
C ARG A 89 -3.87 9.03 5.10
N LEU A 90 -4.85 8.55 4.35
CA LEU A 90 -5.07 8.96 2.97
C LEU A 90 -5.40 10.46 2.84
N GLU A 91 -6.19 11.00 3.74
CA GLU A 91 -6.45 12.45 3.79
C GLU A 91 -5.17 13.24 4.02
N THR A 92 -4.34 12.81 4.96
CA THR A 92 -3.04 13.45 5.23
C THR A 92 -2.12 13.40 4.02
N LEU A 93 -2.02 12.25 3.36
CA LEU A 93 -1.15 12.04 2.20
C LEU A 93 -1.62 12.90 1.00
N THR A 94 -2.91 12.90 0.73
CA THR A 94 -3.45 13.71 -0.37
C THR A 94 -3.37 15.20 -0.09
N GLY A 95 -3.53 15.63 1.16
CA GLY A 95 -3.27 17.00 1.57
C GLY A 95 -1.81 17.44 1.36
N LYS A 96 -0.87 16.50 1.34
CA LYS A 96 0.55 16.73 0.98
C LYS A 96 0.81 16.61 -0.53
N GLY A 97 -0.20 16.36 -1.33
CA GLY A 97 -0.08 16.30 -2.79
C GLY A 97 0.66 15.06 -3.29
N ILE A 98 0.38 13.87 -2.72
CA ILE A 98 0.99 12.65 -3.26
C ILE A 98 0.50 12.38 -4.69
N GLY A 99 1.45 11.97 -5.55
CA GLY A 99 1.17 11.63 -6.94
C GLY A 99 0.90 10.15 -7.18
N GLY A 100 1.28 9.29 -6.24
CA GLY A 100 1.12 7.84 -6.39
C GLY A 100 1.48 7.05 -5.14
N LEU A 101 1.26 5.74 -5.21
CA LEU A 101 1.59 4.77 -4.18
C LEU A 101 2.34 3.58 -4.76
N ILE A 102 3.37 3.13 -4.07
CA ILE A 102 4.06 1.86 -4.35
C ILE A 102 3.85 0.96 -3.13
N LEU A 103 3.08 -0.09 -3.30
CA LEU A 103 2.60 -0.91 -2.21
C LEU A 103 3.16 -2.33 -2.28
N LYS A 104 3.42 -2.93 -1.12
CA LYS A 104 3.95 -4.29 -1.01
C LYS A 104 2.96 -5.31 -1.57
N ALA A 105 3.38 -6.05 -2.60
CA ALA A 105 2.58 -7.11 -3.21
C ALA A 105 2.16 -8.17 -2.17
N ARG A 106 0.98 -8.72 -2.35
CA ARG A 106 0.40 -9.83 -1.57
C ARG A 106 0.17 -9.54 -0.09
N SER A 107 0.42 -8.33 0.37
CA SER A 107 0.05 -7.93 1.73
C SER A 107 -1.47 -7.79 1.87
N PRO A 108 -2.10 -8.29 2.94
CA PRO A 108 -3.54 -8.13 3.16
C PRO A 108 -3.96 -6.69 3.39
N SER A 109 -3.00 -5.80 3.64
CA SER A 109 -3.23 -4.36 3.78
C SER A 109 -2.86 -3.58 2.51
N CYS A 110 -1.73 -3.89 1.89
CA CYS A 110 -1.11 -3.12 0.81
C CYS A 110 -1.25 -3.74 -0.58
N GLY A 111 -1.45 -5.06 -0.70
CA GLY A 111 -1.41 -5.74 -1.99
C GLY A 111 -2.51 -5.26 -2.93
N LYS A 112 -2.20 -5.16 -4.22
CA LYS A 112 -3.19 -4.81 -5.24
C LYS A 112 -4.15 -5.95 -5.54
N ARG A 113 -3.70 -7.18 -5.39
CA ARG A 113 -4.48 -8.40 -5.62
C ARG A 113 -4.10 -9.46 -4.57
N VAL A 114 -4.98 -9.66 -3.62
CA VAL A 114 -4.79 -10.55 -2.47
C VAL A 114 -5.90 -11.59 -2.43
N ALA A 115 -5.54 -12.85 -2.20
CA ALA A 115 -6.52 -13.92 -2.04
C ALA A 115 -7.40 -13.67 -0.81
N VAL A 116 -8.70 -13.87 -0.98
CA VAL A 116 -9.70 -13.78 0.10
C VAL A 116 -10.09 -15.19 0.50
N GLN A 117 -9.89 -15.53 1.77
CA GLN A 117 -10.25 -16.82 2.33
C GLN A 117 -11.73 -16.82 2.70
N GLY A 118 -12.45 -17.91 2.41
CA GLY A 118 -13.87 -18.00 2.73
C GLY A 118 -14.52 -19.28 2.24
N GLU A 119 -15.80 -19.42 2.54
CA GLU A 119 -16.64 -20.51 2.00
C GLU A 119 -16.93 -20.23 0.52
N GLY A 120 -16.55 -21.17 -0.36
CA GLY A 120 -16.76 -21.09 -1.80
C GLY A 120 -15.47 -20.96 -2.60
N GLU A 121 -15.58 -20.67 -3.89
CA GLU A 121 -14.43 -20.42 -4.76
C GLU A 121 -13.72 -19.14 -4.32
N GLY A 122 -12.46 -19.26 -3.95
CA GLY A 122 -11.65 -18.15 -3.44
C GLY A 122 -11.60 -16.98 -4.42
N GLY A 123 -12.02 -15.81 -3.97
CA GLY A 123 -11.93 -14.56 -4.70
C GLY A 123 -10.62 -13.82 -4.40
N TYR A 124 -10.46 -12.70 -5.05
CA TYR A 124 -9.36 -11.76 -4.85
C TYR A 124 -9.90 -10.37 -4.57
N SER A 125 -9.17 -9.62 -3.76
CA SER A 125 -9.45 -8.22 -3.47
C SER A 125 -8.13 -7.48 -3.30
N PRO A 126 -8.08 -6.17 -3.53
CA PRO A 126 -7.00 -5.37 -2.99
C PRO A 126 -6.97 -5.48 -1.45
N GLY A 127 -5.79 -5.37 -0.85
CA GLY A 127 -5.65 -5.22 0.59
C GLY A 127 -6.42 -4.00 1.08
N LEU A 128 -6.80 -3.95 2.36
CA LEU A 128 -7.76 -2.94 2.84
C LEU A 128 -7.32 -1.49 2.61
N PHE A 129 -6.05 -1.18 2.84
CA PHE A 129 -5.52 0.16 2.56
C PHE A 129 -5.51 0.46 1.06
N ALA A 130 -5.01 -0.48 0.24
CA ALA A 130 -5.00 -0.34 -1.21
C ALA A 130 -6.40 -0.16 -1.78
N ARG A 131 -7.37 -0.95 -1.31
CA ARG A 131 -8.77 -0.87 -1.71
C ARG A 131 -9.37 0.50 -1.43
N LEU A 132 -9.14 1.03 -0.24
CA LEU A 132 -9.65 2.34 0.16
C LEU A 132 -9.01 3.46 -0.67
N ALA A 133 -7.71 3.37 -0.93
CA ALA A 133 -6.98 4.32 -1.78
C ALA A 133 -7.54 4.33 -3.22
N MET A 134 -7.72 3.15 -3.81
CA MET A 134 -8.28 3.00 -5.16
C MET A 134 -9.71 3.54 -5.26
N LYS A 135 -10.53 3.28 -4.26
CA LYS A 135 -11.92 3.72 -4.24
C LYS A 135 -12.05 5.23 -4.06
N ARG A 136 -11.25 5.80 -3.16
CA ARG A 136 -11.34 7.20 -2.79
C ARG A 136 -10.61 8.12 -3.78
N PHE A 137 -9.55 7.63 -4.40
CA PHE A 137 -8.71 8.37 -5.34
C PHE A 137 -8.51 7.56 -6.63
N PRO A 138 -9.56 7.42 -7.47
CA PRO A 138 -9.49 6.55 -8.66
C PRO A 138 -8.43 6.95 -9.68
N CYS A 139 -7.98 8.20 -9.66
CA CYS A 139 -6.93 8.72 -10.55
C CYS A 139 -5.51 8.56 -9.96
N LEU A 140 -5.38 8.06 -8.73
CA LEU A 140 -4.07 7.89 -8.11
C LEU A 140 -3.33 6.72 -8.77
N THR A 141 -2.09 6.97 -9.17
CA THR A 141 -1.24 5.92 -9.77
C THR A 141 -0.74 4.98 -8.68
N ILE A 142 -1.10 3.70 -8.77
CA ILE A 142 -0.73 2.67 -7.78
C ILE A 142 -0.05 1.51 -8.49
N ALA A 143 1.11 1.11 -7.98
CA ALA A 143 1.85 -0.08 -8.43
C ALA A 143 2.37 -0.87 -7.22
N ASP A 144 2.83 -2.08 -7.46
CA ASP A 144 3.59 -2.86 -6.48
C ASP A 144 5.05 -3.08 -6.93
N GLU A 145 5.88 -3.56 -6.03
CA GLU A 145 7.31 -3.75 -6.28
C GLU A 145 7.57 -4.84 -7.34
N GLU A 146 6.70 -5.83 -7.44
CA GLU A 146 6.87 -6.91 -8.41
C GLU A 146 6.66 -6.39 -9.83
N GLU A 147 5.66 -5.53 -10.05
CA GLU A 147 5.45 -4.84 -11.31
C GLU A 147 6.65 -3.95 -11.68
N LEU A 148 7.14 -3.19 -10.73
CA LEU A 148 8.16 -2.17 -10.96
C LEU A 148 9.59 -2.71 -11.08
N ARG A 149 9.81 -4.01 -10.88
CA ARG A 149 11.05 -4.68 -11.26
C ARG A 149 11.25 -4.71 -12.78
N ASP A 150 10.17 -4.63 -13.54
CA ASP A 150 10.22 -4.49 -15.01
C ASP A 150 10.50 -3.02 -15.37
N PRO A 151 11.63 -2.71 -16.06
CA PRO A 151 11.98 -1.32 -16.42
C PRO A 151 10.92 -0.61 -17.25
N THR A 152 10.21 -1.33 -18.11
CA THR A 152 9.13 -0.76 -18.94
C THR A 152 7.96 -0.34 -18.08
N LYS A 153 7.55 -1.17 -17.14
CA LYS A 153 6.47 -0.85 -16.19
C LYS A 153 6.84 0.27 -15.24
N LEU A 154 8.09 0.34 -14.81
CA LEU A 154 8.60 1.45 -14.01
C LEU A 154 8.52 2.77 -14.79
N ALA A 155 8.95 2.77 -16.06
CA ALA A 155 8.87 3.95 -16.92
C ALA A 155 7.41 4.39 -17.12
N ASP A 156 6.51 3.44 -17.36
CA ASP A 156 5.07 3.71 -17.51
C ASP A 156 4.46 4.28 -16.22
N PHE A 157 4.82 3.74 -15.08
CA PHE A 157 4.39 4.26 -13.77
C PHE A 157 4.82 5.72 -13.59
N LEU A 158 6.09 6.03 -13.83
CA LEU A 158 6.62 7.40 -13.72
C LEU A 158 5.96 8.36 -14.72
N ALA A 159 5.64 7.90 -15.93
CA ALA A 159 4.98 8.70 -16.96
C ALA A 159 3.53 9.06 -16.59
N ARG A 160 2.86 8.25 -15.77
CA ARG A 160 1.48 8.51 -15.31
C ARG A 160 1.39 9.40 -14.09
N LEU A 161 2.51 9.69 -13.44
CA LEU A 161 2.50 10.59 -12.28
C LEU A 161 2.09 12.01 -12.71
N PRO A 162 1.32 12.73 -11.87
CA PRO A 162 0.89 14.08 -12.22
C PRO A 162 2.09 15.01 -12.39
N ARG A 163 2.14 15.75 -13.48
CA ARG A 163 3.17 16.76 -13.72
C ARG A 163 2.74 18.06 -13.08
N GLY A 164 3.31 18.42 -11.95
CA GLY A 164 3.32 19.80 -11.46
C GLY A 164 2.05 20.35 -10.83
N ALA A 165 1.05 19.55 -10.47
CA ALA A 165 -0.07 20.00 -9.66
C ALA A 165 -0.57 18.87 -8.77
N ALA A 166 -0.90 19.18 -7.52
CA ALA A 166 -1.59 18.23 -6.65
C ALA A 166 -2.88 17.74 -7.33
N PRO A 167 -3.25 16.44 -7.19
CA PRO A 167 -4.51 15.96 -7.71
C PRO A 167 -5.65 16.81 -7.12
N SER A 168 -6.38 17.48 -7.99
CA SER A 168 -7.61 18.16 -7.60
C SER A 168 -8.59 17.11 -7.03
N ARG A 169 -9.26 17.51 -5.98
CA ARG A 169 -10.26 16.70 -5.24
C ARG A 169 -11.37 16.19 -6.12
#